data_e3c59f84a9665d42ad26e0758dd7ec60
#
_entry.id   e3c59f84a9665d42ad26e0758dd7ec60
#
_cell.length_a   1.000
_cell.length_b   1.000
_cell.length_c   1.000
_cell.angle_alpha   90.00
_cell.angle_beta   90.00
_cell.angle_gamma   90.00
#
_symmetry.space_group_name_H-M   'P 1'
#
loop_
_entity.id
_entity.type
_entity.pdbx_description
1 polymer ?
#
loop_
_entity_poly.entity_id
_entity_poly.type
_entity_poly.pdbx_seq_one_letter_code
_entity_poly.pdbx_strand_id
1 'polypeptide(L)'
;MKKYAAPIVILLLFESIAITLWLAKGNLFYLFNFSYIGSSISLGIFLYIKQYKHARRVVQLLVGLYMLVYLGLICKENMQIEGFWYYLFTGVFEAATIHYAVAKIFGPLVFGRGWCGYACWTAMVLDFLPYKTPSGSRKKIGWIRYITFAASFVFVAALFLAHAGNIEQIMFWAFIVGNIIYYVVGIALAYAFKDNRAFCKYICPVTVFLKPMSYYSLLRVKCDVEKCVSCGKCKQVCPMDVDVTDNSRKRMNGTECILCMECVKNCPKKAL
;
A
#
# COMPACT_ATOMS: atom_id res chain seq x y z
N MET A 1 -22.65 21.22 -1.28
CA MET A 1 -22.32 20.67 0.04
C MET A 1 -22.07 19.16 0.02
N LYS A 2 -22.95 18.30 -0.52
CA LYS A 2 -22.76 16.81 -0.55
C LYS A 2 -21.40 16.34 -1.13
N LYS A 3 -20.83 17.07 -2.09
CA LYS A 3 -19.57 16.69 -2.76
C LYS A 3 -18.34 16.70 -1.84
N TYR A 4 -18.33 17.54 -0.80
CA TYR A 4 -17.21 17.65 0.15
C TYR A 4 -17.46 16.94 1.48
N ALA A 5 -18.56 16.19 1.60
CA ALA A 5 -18.86 15.45 2.82
C ALA A 5 -17.81 14.34 3.10
N ALA A 6 -17.36 13.63 2.04
CA ALA A 6 -16.42 12.53 2.19
C ALA A 6 -15.09 12.92 2.86
N PRO A 7 -14.34 13.96 2.43
CA PRO A 7 -13.12 14.34 3.13
C PRO A 7 -13.38 14.81 4.58
N ILE A 8 -14.50 15.50 4.85
CA ILE A 8 -14.84 15.92 6.21
C ILE A 8 -15.14 14.73 7.10
N VAL A 9 -15.94 13.78 6.64
CA VAL A 9 -16.27 12.55 7.39
C VAL A 9 -15.03 11.74 7.71
N ILE A 10 -14.12 11.57 6.75
CA ILE A 10 -12.85 10.87 6.98
C ILE A 10 -11.99 11.61 7.99
N LEU A 11 -11.88 12.94 7.88
CA LEU A 11 -11.12 13.72 8.85
C LEU A 11 -11.70 13.54 10.26
N LEU A 12 -13.00 13.73 10.44
CA LEU A 12 -13.66 13.58 11.74
C LEU A 12 -13.51 12.16 12.30
N LEU A 13 -13.58 11.14 11.47
CA LEU A 13 -13.35 9.75 11.88
C LEU A 13 -11.94 9.56 12.45
N PHE A 14 -10.92 10.03 11.74
CA PHE A 14 -9.53 9.89 12.19
C PHE A 14 -9.24 10.74 13.43
N GLU A 15 -9.79 11.97 13.53
CA GLU A 15 -9.67 12.79 14.74
C GLU A 15 -10.36 12.15 15.94
N SER A 16 -11.54 11.53 15.75
CA SER A 16 -12.22 10.79 16.81
C SER A 16 -11.37 9.62 17.31
N ILE A 17 -10.74 8.86 16.39
CA ILE A 17 -9.82 7.77 16.74
C ILE A 17 -8.59 8.33 17.48
N ALA A 18 -8.01 9.43 16.99
CA ALA A 18 -6.84 10.07 17.55
C ALA A 18 -7.08 10.52 19.01
N ILE A 19 -8.19 11.21 19.25
CA ILE A 19 -8.59 11.70 20.59
C ILE A 19 -8.89 10.51 21.52
N THR A 20 -9.64 9.52 21.03
CA THR A 20 -10.00 8.35 21.86
C THR A 20 -8.76 7.57 22.29
N LEU A 21 -7.81 7.34 21.39
CA LEU A 21 -6.58 6.62 21.72
C LEU A 21 -5.65 7.45 22.62
N TRP A 22 -5.59 8.76 22.39
CA TRP A 22 -4.83 9.66 23.28
C TRP A 22 -5.37 9.61 24.71
N LEU A 23 -6.68 9.76 24.89
CA LEU A 23 -7.32 9.71 26.21
C LEU A 23 -7.19 8.33 26.87
N ALA A 24 -7.31 7.25 26.10
CA ALA A 24 -7.24 5.88 26.62
C ALA A 24 -5.82 5.45 27.00
N LYS A 25 -4.81 5.90 26.25
CA LYS A 25 -3.41 5.49 26.41
C LYS A 25 -2.53 6.55 27.10
N GLY A 26 -3.00 7.79 27.25
CA GLY A 26 -2.24 8.91 27.84
C GLY A 26 -1.05 9.37 26.99
N ASN A 27 -0.91 8.93 25.73
CA ASN A 27 0.23 9.19 24.87
C ASN A 27 -0.15 10.08 23.69
N LEU A 28 0.44 11.28 23.63
CA LEU A 28 0.26 12.26 22.55
C LEU A 28 0.67 11.74 21.17
N PHE A 29 1.50 10.70 21.11
CA PHE A 29 1.88 10.08 19.84
C PHE A 29 0.67 9.62 19.04
N TYR A 30 -0.34 9.05 19.69
CA TYR A 30 -1.56 8.59 19.01
C TYR A 30 -2.35 9.75 18.41
N LEU A 31 -2.46 10.87 19.14
CA LEU A 31 -3.12 12.07 18.64
C LEU A 31 -2.41 12.55 17.35
N PHE A 32 -1.10 12.77 17.42
CA PHE A 32 -0.31 13.22 16.27
C PHE A 32 -0.39 12.26 15.08
N ASN A 33 -0.20 10.95 15.32
CA ASN A 33 -0.14 9.92 14.27
C ASN A 33 -1.46 9.85 13.48
N PHE A 34 -2.59 9.74 14.18
CA PHE A 34 -3.88 9.57 13.50
C PHE A 34 -4.40 10.88 12.90
N SER A 35 -4.18 12.03 13.53
CA SER A 35 -4.50 13.34 12.94
C SER A 35 -3.69 13.61 11.69
N TYR A 36 -2.39 13.28 11.66
CA TYR A 36 -1.56 13.43 10.46
C TYR A 36 -2.03 12.56 9.31
N ILE A 37 -2.29 11.26 9.59
CA ILE A 37 -2.75 10.31 8.56
C ILE A 37 -4.13 10.72 8.04
N GLY A 38 -5.06 11.05 8.95
CA GLY A 38 -6.42 11.48 8.62
C GLY A 38 -6.45 12.74 7.77
N SER A 39 -5.67 13.76 8.16
CA SER A 39 -5.50 15.00 7.39
C SER A 39 -4.92 14.75 6.01
N SER A 40 -3.91 13.89 5.89
CA SER A 40 -3.28 13.54 4.61
C SER A 40 -4.26 12.83 3.67
N ILE A 41 -5.06 11.90 4.17
CA ILE A 41 -6.08 11.18 3.38
C ILE A 41 -7.20 12.14 2.98
N SER A 42 -7.70 12.94 3.92
CA SER A 42 -8.75 13.93 3.68
C SER A 42 -8.34 14.95 2.60
N LEU A 43 -7.11 15.48 2.70
CA LEU A 43 -6.53 16.34 1.67
C LEU A 43 -6.49 15.64 0.31
N GLY A 44 -6.12 14.38 0.25
CA GLY A 44 -6.09 13.60 -0.97
C GLY A 44 -7.47 13.46 -1.62
N ILE A 45 -8.49 13.16 -0.83
CA ILE A 45 -9.87 13.06 -1.31
C ILE A 45 -10.34 14.44 -1.81
N PHE A 46 -10.04 15.51 -1.09
CA PHE A 46 -10.37 16.88 -1.50
C PHE A 46 -9.70 17.23 -2.84
N LEU A 47 -8.40 16.98 -2.99
CA LEU A 47 -7.66 17.20 -4.23
C LEU A 47 -8.21 16.35 -5.38
N TYR A 48 -8.62 15.11 -5.11
CA TYR A 48 -9.26 14.24 -6.10
C TYR A 48 -10.61 14.83 -6.57
N ILE A 49 -11.43 15.33 -5.65
CA ILE A 49 -12.70 15.99 -5.96
C ILE A 49 -12.47 17.26 -6.83
N LYS A 50 -11.38 18.00 -6.54
CA LYS A 50 -10.94 19.14 -7.34
C LYS A 50 -10.30 18.76 -8.69
N GLN A 51 -10.27 17.47 -9.03
CA GLN A 51 -9.65 16.94 -10.25
C GLN A 51 -8.16 17.28 -10.38
N TYR A 52 -7.47 17.47 -9.25
CA TYR A 52 -6.04 17.77 -9.30
C TYR A 52 -5.26 16.53 -9.81
N LYS A 53 -4.49 16.75 -10.88
CA LYS A 53 -3.78 15.69 -11.63
C LYS A 53 -2.90 14.79 -10.74
N HIS A 54 -2.29 15.38 -9.71
CA HIS A 54 -1.33 14.70 -8.85
C HIS A 54 -1.88 14.33 -7.46
N ALA A 55 -3.20 14.43 -7.24
CA ALA A 55 -3.83 14.16 -5.93
C ALA A 55 -3.32 12.87 -5.26
N ARG A 56 -3.31 11.75 -6.00
CA ARG A 56 -2.80 10.46 -5.49
C ARG A 56 -1.34 10.54 -5.04
N ARG A 57 -0.49 11.20 -5.83
CA ARG A 57 0.95 11.31 -5.52
C ARG A 57 1.21 12.18 -4.30
N VAL A 58 0.42 13.23 -4.10
CA VAL A 58 0.51 14.08 -2.89
C VAL A 58 0.26 13.25 -1.64
N VAL A 59 -0.82 12.47 -1.61
CA VAL A 59 -1.12 11.58 -0.46
C VAL A 59 0.00 10.55 -0.27
N GLN A 60 0.42 9.91 -1.36
CA GLN A 60 1.46 8.89 -1.33
C GLN A 60 2.79 9.44 -0.80
N LEU A 61 3.12 10.69 -1.16
CA LEU A 61 4.31 11.38 -0.65
C LEU A 61 4.17 11.69 0.84
N LEU A 62 3.06 12.31 1.26
CA LEU A 62 2.82 12.67 2.65
C LEU A 62 2.86 11.44 3.56
N VAL A 63 2.04 10.44 3.27
CA VAL A 63 1.95 9.23 4.11
C VAL A 63 3.21 8.38 3.96
N GLY A 64 3.76 8.23 2.75
CA GLY A 64 4.97 7.44 2.50
C GLY A 64 6.21 8.01 3.20
N LEU A 65 6.42 9.34 3.17
CA LEU A 65 7.52 9.98 3.90
C LEU A 65 7.31 9.89 5.42
N TYR A 66 6.09 10.06 5.89
CA TYR A 66 5.78 9.90 7.31
C TYR A 66 6.14 8.49 7.80
N MET A 67 5.74 7.46 7.07
CA MET A 67 6.03 6.07 7.42
C MET A 67 7.52 5.73 7.34
N LEU A 68 8.22 6.23 6.31
CA LEU A 68 9.63 5.93 6.09
C LEU A 68 10.53 6.73 7.03
N VAL A 69 10.31 8.05 7.10
CA VAL A 69 11.23 8.97 7.81
C VAL A 69 10.85 9.08 9.27
N TYR A 70 9.60 9.49 9.56
CA TYR A 70 9.21 9.74 10.94
C TYR A 70 9.12 8.44 11.75
N LEU A 71 8.32 7.49 11.33
CA LEU A 71 8.18 6.23 12.07
C LEU A 71 9.43 5.36 11.93
N GLY A 72 9.94 5.18 10.72
CA GLY A 72 11.04 4.26 10.45
C GLY A 72 12.41 4.75 10.93
N LEU A 73 12.80 5.99 10.60
CA LEU A 73 14.15 6.49 10.91
C LEU A 73 14.20 7.26 12.23
N ILE A 74 13.20 8.12 12.53
CA ILE A 74 13.23 8.94 13.76
C ILE A 74 12.75 8.12 14.96
N CYS A 75 11.58 7.49 14.86
CA CYS A 75 11.05 6.62 15.92
C CYS A 75 11.74 5.24 15.98
N LYS A 76 12.60 4.92 15.00
CA LYS A 76 13.33 3.63 14.88
C LYS A 76 12.42 2.41 14.80
N GLU A 77 11.21 2.57 14.31
CA GLU A 77 10.22 1.50 14.17
C GLU A 77 10.43 0.74 12.85
N ASN A 78 10.65 -0.56 12.92
CA ASN A 78 10.69 -1.37 11.71
C ASN A 78 9.28 -1.60 11.17
N MET A 79 8.85 -0.76 10.22
CA MET A 79 7.53 -0.82 9.58
C MET A 79 7.47 -1.79 8.39
N GLN A 80 8.56 -2.53 8.09
CA GLN A 80 8.58 -3.62 7.11
C GLN A 80 8.00 -4.91 7.70
N ILE A 81 7.97 -5.97 6.90
CA ILE A 81 7.40 -7.26 7.31
C ILE A 81 8.22 -7.92 8.42
N GLU A 82 9.53 -7.66 8.48
CA GLU A 82 10.41 -8.12 9.54
C GLU A 82 10.01 -7.53 10.90
N GLY A 83 9.65 -6.25 10.94
CA GLY A 83 9.12 -5.61 12.14
C GLY A 83 7.78 -6.20 12.58
N PHE A 84 6.91 -6.56 11.63
CA PHE A 84 5.67 -7.26 11.96
C PHE A 84 5.93 -8.60 12.66
N TRP A 85 6.87 -9.42 12.16
CA TRP A 85 7.25 -10.68 12.81
C TRP A 85 7.88 -10.46 14.18
N TYR A 86 8.76 -9.45 14.29
CA TYR A 86 9.40 -9.10 15.55
C TYR A 86 8.38 -8.76 16.65
N TYR A 87 7.46 -7.83 16.38
CA TYR A 87 6.44 -7.45 17.35
C TYR A 87 5.44 -8.59 17.64
N LEU A 88 5.17 -9.44 16.66
CA LEU A 88 4.33 -10.61 16.87
C LEU A 88 4.99 -11.61 17.83
N PHE A 89 6.30 -11.86 17.71
CA PHE A 89 7.04 -12.77 18.59
C PHE A 89 7.26 -12.19 19.99
N THR A 90 7.40 -10.88 20.12
CA THR A 90 7.50 -10.22 21.43
C THR A 90 6.15 -10.05 22.12
N GLY A 91 5.04 -10.35 21.45
CA GLY A 91 3.68 -10.16 22.00
C GLY A 91 3.26 -8.71 22.12
N VAL A 92 3.96 -7.78 21.44
CA VAL A 92 3.67 -6.34 21.45
C VAL A 92 2.70 -6.02 20.32
N PHE A 93 1.49 -5.59 20.67
CA PHE A 93 0.46 -5.19 19.69
C PHE A 93 0.44 -3.67 19.52
N GLU A 94 1.56 -3.11 19.05
CA GLU A 94 1.76 -1.69 18.74
C GLU A 94 2.49 -1.54 17.41
N ALA A 95 2.73 -0.30 16.98
CA ALA A 95 3.54 0.03 15.80
C ALA A 95 3.24 -0.84 14.55
N ALA A 96 4.21 -1.65 14.12
CA ALA A 96 4.08 -2.47 12.92
C ALA A 96 2.95 -3.49 13.01
N THR A 97 2.66 -4.08 14.17
CA THR A 97 1.58 -5.08 14.31
C THR A 97 0.23 -4.45 14.01
N ILE A 98 -0.09 -3.30 14.61
CA ILE A 98 -1.34 -2.56 14.34
C ILE A 98 -1.37 -2.12 12.88
N HIS A 99 -0.26 -1.59 12.37
CA HIS A 99 -0.16 -1.18 10.97
C HIS A 99 -0.48 -2.32 10.02
N TYR A 100 0.09 -3.51 10.25
CA TYR A 100 -0.18 -4.68 9.41
C TYR A 100 -1.61 -5.19 9.57
N ALA A 101 -2.12 -5.27 10.79
CA ALA A 101 -3.50 -5.64 11.02
C ALA A 101 -4.47 -4.73 10.26
N VAL A 102 -4.36 -3.41 10.47
CA VAL A 102 -5.28 -2.43 9.88
C VAL A 102 -5.04 -2.25 8.38
N ALA A 103 -3.79 -2.07 7.93
CA ALA A 103 -3.51 -1.67 6.56
C ALA A 103 -3.23 -2.82 5.59
N LYS A 104 -2.82 -4.00 6.07
CA LYS A 104 -2.37 -5.11 5.23
C LYS A 104 -3.23 -6.36 5.33
N ILE A 105 -3.96 -6.54 6.44
CA ILE A 105 -4.82 -7.70 6.66
C ILE A 105 -6.29 -7.30 6.54
N PHE A 106 -6.81 -6.49 7.47
CA PHE A 106 -8.23 -6.13 7.49
C PHE A 106 -8.61 -5.03 6.51
N GLY A 107 -7.79 -3.99 6.36
CA GLY A 107 -8.06 -2.90 5.42
C GLY A 107 -8.29 -3.35 3.97
N PRO A 108 -7.54 -4.31 3.44
CA PRO A 108 -7.79 -4.85 2.11
C PRO A 108 -9.17 -5.48 1.89
N LEU A 109 -9.87 -5.92 2.93
CA LEU A 109 -11.28 -6.31 2.83
C LEU A 109 -12.18 -5.14 2.40
N VAL A 110 -11.80 -3.91 2.75
CA VAL A 110 -12.54 -2.71 2.39
C VAL A 110 -12.03 -2.15 1.07
N PHE A 111 -10.74 -1.81 0.98
CA PHE A 111 -10.16 -1.04 -0.12
C PHE A 111 -9.12 -1.82 -0.96
N GLY A 112 -9.13 -3.15 -0.90
CA GLY A 112 -8.20 -3.97 -1.68
C GLY A 112 -6.74 -3.58 -1.42
N ARG A 113 -5.93 -3.44 -2.48
CA ARG A 113 -4.55 -2.97 -2.39
C ARG A 113 -4.41 -1.43 -2.44
N GLY A 114 -5.44 -0.68 -2.05
CA GLY A 114 -5.41 0.79 -2.04
C GLY A 114 -4.21 1.36 -1.27
N TRP A 115 -3.80 0.71 -0.18
CA TRP A 115 -2.58 1.09 0.55
C TRP A 115 -1.35 1.18 -0.36
N CYS A 116 -1.14 0.21 -1.26
CA CYS A 116 -0.04 0.23 -2.22
C CYS A 116 -0.13 1.40 -3.22
N GLY A 117 -1.33 1.91 -3.44
CA GLY A 117 -1.58 3.05 -4.31
C GLY A 117 -1.36 4.41 -3.66
N TYR A 118 -1.55 4.53 -2.32
CA TYR A 118 -1.68 5.81 -1.65
C TYR A 118 -0.75 6.04 -0.46
N ALA A 119 -0.18 4.99 0.13
CA ALA A 119 0.56 5.12 1.39
C ALA A 119 1.90 4.37 1.42
N CYS A 120 2.16 3.47 0.47
CA CYS A 120 3.37 2.66 0.47
C CYS A 120 4.59 3.49 0.05
N TRP A 121 5.59 3.59 0.93
CA TRP A 121 6.82 4.36 0.69
C TRP A 121 7.70 3.75 -0.42
N THR A 122 7.78 2.41 -0.53
CA THR A 122 8.49 1.78 -1.65
C THR A 122 7.85 2.16 -2.98
N ALA A 123 6.52 2.06 -3.08
CA ALA A 123 5.77 2.42 -4.26
C ALA A 123 5.82 3.93 -4.57
N MET A 124 5.98 4.76 -3.54
CA MET A 124 6.18 6.20 -3.69
C MET A 124 7.37 6.51 -4.60
N VAL A 125 8.51 5.89 -4.34
CA VAL A 125 9.72 6.07 -5.17
C VAL A 125 9.55 5.46 -6.55
N LEU A 126 9.03 4.24 -6.65
CA LEU A 126 8.86 3.53 -7.91
C LEU A 126 7.89 4.23 -8.87
N ASP A 127 6.90 4.96 -8.37
CA ASP A 127 5.94 5.70 -9.22
C ASP A 127 6.56 6.95 -9.90
N PHE A 128 7.75 7.38 -9.50
CA PHE A 128 8.48 8.44 -10.22
C PHE A 128 9.24 7.93 -11.44
N LEU A 129 9.45 6.62 -11.57
CA LEU A 129 10.14 6.02 -12.72
C LEU A 129 9.32 6.19 -14.01
N PRO A 130 9.95 6.10 -15.19
CA PRO A 130 9.30 6.43 -16.46
C PRO A 130 8.26 5.41 -16.94
N TYR A 131 8.33 4.16 -16.50
CA TYR A 131 7.50 3.04 -17.00
C TYR A 131 6.19 2.89 -16.23
N LYS A 132 5.30 3.88 -16.31
CA LYS A 132 4.03 3.94 -15.56
C LYS A 132 3.04 2.84 -15.96
N THR A 133 3.08 2.43 -17.20
CA THR A 133 2.29 1.34 -17.76
C THR A 133 3.24 0.27 -18.28
N PRO A 134 2.97 -1.01 -17.98
CA PRO A 134 3.84 -2.10 -18.46
C PRO A 134 3.84 -2.14 -19.99
N SER A 135 5.02 -2.31 -20.59
CA SER A 135 5.16 -2.42 -22.04
C SER A 135 5.10 -3.86 -22.56
N GLY A 136 5.03 -4.85 -21.66
CA GLY A 136 5.03 -6.26 -22.00
C GLY A 136 4.03 -7.10 -21.23
N SER A 137 3.89 -8.36 -21.61
CA SER A 137 3.04 -9.30 -20.89
C SER A 137 3.57 -9.59 -19.48
N ARG A 138 2.65 -9.79 -18.53
CA ARG A 138 3.00 -10.13 -17.14
C ARG A 138 3.79 -11.44 -17.08
N LYS A 139 4.92 -11.42 -16.37
CA LYS A 139 5.77 -12.59 -16.17
C LYS A 139 5.16 -13.56 -15.14
N LYS A 140 5.44 -14.86 -15.29
CA LYS A 140 4.96 -15.92 -14.37
C LYS A 140 5.87 -16.13 -13.14
N ILE A 141 6.63 -15.11 -12.73
CA ILE A 141 7.61 -15.17 -11.62
C ILE A 141 7.04 -14.64 -10.29
N GLY A 142 5.74 -14.38 -10.21
CA GLY A 142 5.09 -13.83 -9.01
C GLY A 142 5.14 -14.75 -7.77
N TRP A 143 5.61 -15.99 -7.92
CA TRP A 143 5.84 -16.92 -6.81
C TRP A 143 7.05 -16.51 -5.93
N ILE A 144 7.98 -15.69 -6.46
CA ILE A 144 9.15 -15.19 -5.71
C ILE A 144 8.72 -14.45 -4.43
N ARG A 145 7.55 -13.80 -4.44
CA ARG A 145 6.99 -13.12 -3.24
C ARG A 145 6.79 -14.05 -2.04
N TYR A 146 6.53 -15.35 -2.28
CA TYR A 146 6.39 -16.32 -1.20
C TYR A 146 7.75 -16.70 -0.61
N ILE A 147 8.80 -16.73 -1.45
CA ILE A 147 10.18 -16.93 -0.97
C ILE A 147 10.60 -15.74 -0.10
N THR A 148 10.41 -14.50 -0.59
CA THR A 148 10.77 -13.31 0.18
C THR A 148 9.98 -13.20 1.47
N PHE A 149 8.72 -13.61 1.46
CA PHE A 149 7.88 -13.71 2.66
C PHE A 149 8.41 -14.74 3.65
N ALA A 150 8.71 -15.95 3.20
CA ALA A 150 9.27 -17.01 4.03
C ALA A 150 10.66 -16.62 4.57
N ALA A 151 11.51 -16.00 3.73
CA ALA A 151 12.83 -15.53 4.13
C ALA A 151 12.76 -14.48 5.24
N SER A 152 11.82 -13.53 5.18
CA SER A 152 11.62 -12.53 6.23
C SER A 152 11.19 -13.18 7.56
N PHE A 153 10.30 -14.17 7.50
CA PHE A 153 9.88 -14.91 8.68
C PHE A 153 11.05 -15.71 9.29
N VAL A 154 11.76 -16.48 8.48
CA VAL A 154 12.90 -17.30 8.91
C VAL A 154 14.01 -16.42 9.49
N PHE A 155 14.29 -15.27 8.89
CA PHE A 155 15.29 -14.32 9.40
C PHE A 155 14.96 -13.90 10.85
N VAL A 156 13.73 -13.45 11.09
CA VAL A 156 13.34 -13.00 12.44
C VAL A 156 13.27 -14.18 13.42
N ALA A 157 12.70 -15.32 13.00
CA ALA A 157 12.63 -16.52 13.83
C ALA A 157 14.04 -17.02 14.25
N ALA A 158 15.01 -16.99 13.34
CA ALA A 158 16.39 -17.34 13.62
C ALA A 158 17.03 -16.42 14.67
N LEU A 159 16.75 -15.12 14.67
CA LEU A 159 17.24 -14.19 15.68
C LEU A 159 16.70 -14.53 17.09
N PHE A 160 15.42 -14.90 17.18
CA PHE A 160 14.83 -15.31 18.45
C PHE A 160 15.38 -16.66 18.94
N LEU A 161 15.53 -17.63 18.05
CA LEU A 161 16.08 -18.96 18.39
C LEU A 161 17.55 -18.89 18.79
N ALA A 162 18.32 -17.99 18.17
CA ALA A 162 19.71 -17.74 18.51
C ALA A 162 19.89 -16.89 19.78
N HIS A 163 18.82 -16.47 20.45
CA HIS A 163 18.85 -15.55 21.59
C HIS A 163 19.72 -14.32 21.32
N ALA A 164 19.63 -13.75 20.12
CA ALA A 164 20.46 -12.62 19.71
C ALA A 164 20.26 -11.44 20.67
N GLY A 165 21.38 -10.93 21.24
CA GLY A 165 21.35 -9.68 22.00
C GLY A 165 21.03 -8.51 21.06
N ASN A 166 20.43 -7.43 21.59
CA ASN A 166 20.16 -6.20 20.84
C ASN A 166 19.28 -6.38 19.58
N ILE A 167 18.25 -7.26 19.65
CA ILE A 167 17.34 -7.51 18.51
C ILE A 167 16.72 -6.21 17.99
N GLU A 168 16.38 -5.25 18.85
CA GLU A 168 15.84 -3.94 18.44
C GLU A 168 16.78 -3.20 17.49
N GLN A 169 18.07 -3.17 17.82
CA GLN A 169 19.08 -2.52 16.96
C GLN A 169 19.23 -3.26 15.64
N ILE A 170 19.18 -4.60 15.66
CA ILE A 170 19.20 -5.42 14.45
C ILE A 170 17.97 -5.11 13.60
N MET A 171 16.78 -4.99 14.20
CA MET A 171 15.55 -4.64 13.49
C MET A 171 15.60 -3.25 12.86
N PHE A 172 16.20 -2.26 13.53
CA PHE A 172 16.40 -0.93 12.96
C PHE A 172 17.33 -0.98 11.73
N TRP A 173 18.47 -1.68 11.82
CA TRP A 173 19.35 -1.84 10.67
C TRP A 173 18.73 -2.68 9.56
N ALA A 174 17.95 -3.71 9.90
CA ALA A 174 17.20 -4.49 8.94
C ALA A 174 16.20 -3.62 8.16
N PHE A 175 15.54 -2.64 8.83
CA PHE A 175 14.68 -1.67 8.16
C PHE A 175 15.46 -0.81 7.15
N ILE A 176 16.62 -0.29 7.52
CA ILE A 176 17.43 0.55 6.63
C ILE A 176 17.93 -0.26 5.43
N VAL A 177 18.60 -1.37 5.69
CA VAL A 177 19.17 -2.23 4.65
C VAL A 177 18.08 -2.82 3.77
N GLY A 178 16.98 -3.29 4.37
CA GLY A 178 15.83 -3.82 3.65
C GLY A 178 15.20 -2.80 2.71
N ASN A 179 15.07 -1.52 3.13
CA ASN A 179 14.59 -0.47 2.23
C ASN A 179 15.55 -0.19 1.07
N ILE A 180 16.85 -0.16 1.33
CA ILE A 180 17.86 0.01 0.28
C ILE A 180 17.75 -1.13 -0.73
N ILE A 181 17.67 -2.38 -0.27
CA ILE A 181 17.49 -3.56 -1.14
C ILE A 181 16.19 -3.44 -1.94
N TYR A 182 15.08 -3.06 -1.32
CA TYR A 182 13.80 -2.90 -2.00
C TYR A 182 13.83 -1.83 -3.09
N TYR A 183 14.52 -0.71 -2.84
CA TYR A 183 14.70 0.33 -3.86
C TYR A 183 15.62 -0.12 -4.98
N VAL A 184 16.78 -0.68 -4.67
CA VAL A 184 17.73 -1.17 -5.68
C VAL A 184 17.09 -2.22 -6.57
N VAL A 185 16.49 -3.26 -5.96
CA VAL A 185 15.82 -4.34 -6.71
C VAL A 185 14.60 -3.79 -7.46
N GLY A 186 13.82 -2.90 -6.83
CA GLY A 186 12.63 -2.31 -7.44
C GLY A 186 12.96 -1.47 -8.67
N ILE A 187 14.01 -0.65 -8.61
CA ILE A 187 14.49 0.16 -9.73
C ILE A 187 15.06 -0.75 -10.82
N ALA A 188 15.91 -1.72 -10.47
CA ALA A 188 16.49 -2.66 -11.44
C ALA A 188 15.40 -3.41 -12.21
N LEU A 189 14.39 -3.93 -11.52
CA LEU A 189 13.25 -4.62 -12.14
C LEU A 189 12.38 -3.69 -12.99
N ALA A 190 12.21 -2.44 -12.57
CA ALA A 190 11.44 -1.47 -13.34
C ALA A 190 12.10 -1.20 -14.71
N TYR A 191 13.42 -1.07 -14.76
CA TYR A 191 14.15 -0.90 -16.02
C TYR A 191 14.21 -2.20 -16.84
N ALA A 192 14.47 -3.34 -16.20
CA ALA A 192 14.55 -4.64 -16.89
C ALA A 192 13.22 -5.06 -17.53
N PHE A 193 12.09 -4.79 -16.87
CA PHE A 193 10.76 -5.18 -17.33
C PHE A 193 9.96 -4.02 -17.93
N LYS A 194 10.52 -2.81 -17.96
CA LYS A 194 9.83 -1.58 -18.37
C LYS A 194 8.48 -1.43 -17.66
N ASP A 195 8.50 -1.60 -16.33
CA ASP A 195 7.32 -1.64 -15.48
C ASP A 195 7.65 -1.15 -14.06
N ASN A 196 7.22 0.05 -13.72
CA ASN A 196 7.44 0.67 -12.40
C ASN A 196 6.96 -0.20 -11.24
N ARG A 197 5.98 -1.07 -11.49
CA ARG A 197 5.36 -1.91 -10.47
C ARG A 197 5.84 -3.37 -10.47
N ALA A 198 6.92 -3.66 -11.20
CA ALA A 198 7.49 -5.01 -11.29
C ALA A 198 7.80 -5.59 -9.89
N PHE A 199 8.46 -4.83 -9.02
CA PHE A 199 8.70 -5.23 -7.62
C PHE A 199 7.40 -5.59 -6.90
N CYS A 200 6.36 -4.75 -7.01
CA CYS A 200 5.06 -4.97 -6.37
C CYS A 200 4.32 -6.20 -6.91
N LYS A 201 4.57 -6.56 -8.17
CA LYS A 201 3.93 -7.71 -8.84
C LYS A 201 4.63 -9.03 -8.54
N TYR A 202 5.95 -9.01 -8.32
CA TYR A 202 6.72 -10.25 -8.32
C TYR A 202 7.43 -10.56 -7.02
N ILE A 203 7.95 -9.56 -6.31
CA ILE A 203 8.87 -9.76 -5.18
C ILE A 203 8.26 -9.36 -3.83
N CYS A 204 7.48 -8.27 -3.76
CA CYS A 204 7.02 -7.70 -2.51
C CYS A 204 6.34 -8.73 -1.58
N PRO A 205 6.92 -9.06 -0.40
CA PRO A 205 6.42 -10.09 0.50
C PRO A 205 5.05 -9.72 1.11
N VAL A 206 4.79 -8.45 1.34
CA VAL A 206 3.53 -7.96 1.94
C VAL A 206 2.31 -8.35 1.10
N THR A 207 2.51 -8.60 -0.20
CA THR A 207 1.42 -9.00 -1.09
C THR A 207 0.85 -10.38 -0.78
N VAL A 208 1.55 -11.20 0.00
CA VAL A 208 1.06 -12.50 0.49
C VAL A 208 -0.15 -12.30 1.39
N PHE A 209 -0.15 -11.28 2.24
CA PHE A 209 -1.33 -10.91 3.04
C PHE A 209 -2.39 -10.16 2.21
N LEU A 210 -1.96 -9.21 1.38
CA LEU A 210 -2.87 -8.32 0.66
C LEU A 210 -3.75 -9.05 -0.36
N LYS A 211 -3.22 -10.06 -1.07
CA LYS A 211 -3.95 -10.72 -2.17
C LYS A 211 -5.20 -11.46 -1.71
N PRO A 212 -5.15 -12.38 -0.75
CA PRO A 212 -6.34 -13.11 -0.31
C PRO A 212 -7.41 -12.17 0.24
N MET A 213 -7.02 -11.16 1.03
CA MET A 213 -7.96 -10.20 1.59
C MET A 213 -8.58 -9.29 0.53
N SER A 214 -7.78 -8.86 -0.47
CA SER A 214 -8.26 -8.04 -1.59
C SER A 214 -9.28 -8.76 -2.48
N TYR A 215 -9.31 -10.08 -2.46
CA TYR A 215 -10.33 -10.85 -3.19
C TYR A 215 -11.74 -10.52 -2.69
N TYR A 216 -11.89 -10.28 -1.39
CA TYR A 216 -13.15 -9.95 -0.74
C TYR A 216 -13.42 -8.44 -0.67
N SER A 217 -12.57 -7.59 -1.27
CA SER A 217 -12.69 -6.14 -1.15
C SER A 217 -14.08 -5.60 -1.50
N LEU A 218 -14.57 -4.67 -0.68
CA LEU A 218 -15.84 -3.96 -0.89
C LEU A 218 -15.68 -2.91 -1.99
N LEU A 219 -14.62 -2.10 -1.90
CA LEU A 219 -14.31 -1.05 -2.88
C LEU A 219 -13.52 -1.64 -4.04
N ARG A 220 -14.10 -1.59 -5.22
CA ARG A 220 -13.46 -2.03 -6.46
C ARG A 220 -14.03 -1.29 -7.65
N VAL A 221 -13.20 -1.06 -8.65
CA VAL A 221 -13.66 -0.50 -9.92
C VAL A 221 -14.58 -1.54 -10.59
N LYS A 222 -15.77 -1.10 -11.02
CA LYS A 222 -16.74 -1.87 -11.78
C LYS A 222 -16.96 -1.23 -13.14
N CYS A 223 -17.31 -2.02 -14.12
CA CYS A 223 -17.61 -1.59 -15.47
C CYS A 223 -19.14 -1.59 -15.70
N ASP A 224 -19.65 -0.45 -16.15
CA ASP A 224 -20.99 -0.36 -16.72
C ASP A 224 -20.95 -0.94 -18.14
N VAL A 225 -21.45 -2.16 -18.29
CA VAL A 225 -21.35 -2.93 -19.53
C VAL A 225 -22.12 -2.26 -20.67
N GLU A 226 -23.23 -1.57 -20.37
CA GLU A 226 -24.05 -0.89 -21.36
C GLU A 226 -23.33 0.31 -21.98
N LYS A 227 -22.51 1.00 -21.21
CA LYS A 227 -21.70 2.15 -21.67
C LYS A 227 -20.34 1.75 -22.25
N CYS A 228 -19.91 0.52 -21.99
CA CYS A 228 -18.58 0.06 -22.37
C CYS A 228 -18.53 -0.29 -23.87
N VAL A 229 -17.68 0.43 -24.61
CA VAL A 229 -17.46 0.17 -26.04
C VAL A 229 -16.23 -0.73 -26.30
N SER A 230 -15.74 -1.42 -25.30
CA SER A 230 -14.64 -2.39 -25.38
C SER A 230 -13.34 -1.84 -26.04
N CYS A 231 -13.07 -0.55 -25.92
CA CYS A 231 -11.92 0.12 -26.56
C CYS A 231 -10.53 -0.28 -25.98
N GLY A 232 -10.49 -1.05 -24.89
CA GLY A 232 -9.24 -1.54 -24.27
C GLY A 232 -8.38 -0.50 -23.54
N LYS A 233 -8.74 0.79 -23.54
CA LYS A 233 -7.91 1.86 -22.98
C LYS A 233 -7.66 1.70 -21.48
N CYS A 234 -8.66 1.22 -20.73
CA CYS A 234 -8.52 0.94 -19.29
C CYS A 234 -7.45 -0.11 -18.99
N LYS A 235 -7.29 -1.12 -19.85
CA LYS A 235 -6.24 -2.14 -19.75
C LYS A 235 -4.87 -1.56 -20.07
N GLN A 236 -4.77 -0.71 -21.11
CA GLN A 236 -3.51 -0.07 -21.51
C GLN A 236 -2.92 0.84 -20.43
N VAL A 237 -3.78 1.56 -19.67
CA VAL A 237 -3.31 2.49 -18.63
C VAL A 237 -3.16 1.84 -17.25
N CYS A 238 -3.47 0.56 -17.10
CA CYS A 238 -3.44 -0.12 -15.81
C CYS A 238 -2.02 -0.51 -15.40
N PRO A 239 -1.44 0.06 -14.33
CA PRO A 239 -0.08 -0.28 -13.90
C PRO A 239 0.02 -1.68 -13.31
N MET A 240 -1.11 -2.34 -13.02
CA MET A 240 -1.18 -3.66 -12.37
C MET A 240 -1.76 -4.76 -13.26
N ASP A 241 -1.98 -4.49 -14.55
CA ASP A 241 -2.53 -5.42 -15.54
C ASP A 241 -3.88 -6.05 -15.14
N VAL A 242 -4.73 -5.26 -14.45
CA VAL A 242 -6.05 -5.73 -14.00
C VAL A 242 -7.05 -5.61 -15.14
N ASP A 243 -7.80 -6.67 -15.39
CA ASP A 243 -8.96 -6.60 -16.26
C ASP A 243 -10.13 -5.98 -15.48
N VAL A 244 -10.35 -4.69 -15.68
CA VAL A 244 -11.43 -3.94 -15.00
C VAL A 244 -12.77 -4.04 -15.73
N THR A 245 -12.80 -4.60 -16.93
CA THR A 245 -14.04 -4.79 -17.71
C THR A 245 -14.84 -6.01 -17.24
N ASP A 246 -14.15 -7.00 -16.69
CA ASP A 246 -14.77 -8.13 -16.01
C ASP A 246 -15.17 -7.72 -14.58
N ASN A 247 -16.47 -7.76 -14.29
CA ASN A 247 -17.03 -7.44 -12.97
C ASN A 247 -16.95 -8.59 -11.97
N SER A 248 -16.53 -9.79 -12.39
CA SER A 248 -16.40 -10.94 -11.49
C SER A 248 -15.32 -10.74 -10.45
N ARG A 249 -15.40 -11.44 -9.32
CA ARG A 249 -14.29 -11.45 -8.33
C ARG A 249 -13.07 -12.23 -8.85
N LYS A 250 -13.27 -13.13 -9.80
CA LYS A 250 -12.22 -13.94 -10.43
C LYS A 250 -11.53 -13.26 -11.60
N ARG A 251 -11.87 -12.00 -11.89
CA ARG A 251 -11.26 -11.22 -12.98
C ARG A 251 -9.74 -11.29 -12.95
N MET A 252 -9.13 -11.27 -14.13
CA MET A 252 -7.67 -11.37 -14.27
C MET A 252 -6.97 -10.27 -13.45
N ASN A 253 -6.05 -10.68 -12.59
CA ASN A 253 -5.30 -9.81 -11.67
C ASN A 253 -6.17 -8.92 -10.75
N GLY A 254 -7.43 -9.26 -10.51
CA GLY A 254 -8.36 -8.44 -9.73
C GLY A 254 -7.87 -8.09 -8.33
N THR A 255 -7.21 -9.05 -7.67
CA THR A 255 -6.61 -8.87 -6.33
C THR A 255 -5.39 -7.94 -6.31
N GLU A 256 -4.90 -7.53 -7.47
CA GLU A 256 -3.75 -6.64 -7.61
C GLU A 256 -4.16 -5.16 -7.77
N CYS A 257 -5.48 -4.84 -7.83
CA CYS A 257 -5.96 -3.48 -8.03
C CYS A 257 -5.55 -2.57 -6.87
N ILE A 258 -4.80 -1.51 -7.19
CA ILE A 258 -4.30 -0.52 -6.22
C ILE A 258 -5.19 0.73 -6.12
N LEU A 259 -6.37 0.70 -6.72
CA LEU A 259 -7.35 1.80 -6.77
C LEU A 259 -6.75 3.14 -7.23
N CYS A 260 -5.76 3.11 -8.13
CA CYS A 260 -5.12 4.34 -8.63
C CYS A 260 -6.04 5.23 -9.49
N MET A 261 -7.20 4.71 -9.89
CA MET A 261 -8.24 5.37 -10.67
C MET A 261 -7.82 5.82 -12.08
N GLU A 262 -6.66 5.37 -12.58
CA GLU A 262 -6.19 5.74 -13.92
C GLU A 262 -7.13 5.21 -15.02
N CYS A 263 -7.67 3.99 -14.85
CA CYS A 263 -8.65 3.44 -15.78
C CYS A 263 -9.95 4.26 -15.83
N VAL A 264 -10.41 4.76 -14.67
CA VAL A 264 -11.61 5.62 -14.57
C VAL A 264 -11.38 6.97 -15.26
N LYS A 265 -10.24 7.61 -14.98
CA LYS A 265 -9.88 8.91 -15.57
C LYS A 265 -9.74 8.87 -17.08
N ASN A 266 -9.24 7.74 -17.61
CA ASN A 266 -8.96 7.58 -19.03
C ASN A 266 -10.11 6.89 -19.80
N CYS A 267 -11.24 6.59 -19.16
CA CYS A 267 -12.39 5.98 -19.84
C CYS A 267 -13.15 7.04 -20.67
N PRO A 268 -13.18 6.95 -22.01
CA PRO A 268 -13.80 7.95 -22.85
C PRO A 268 -15.33 7.98 -22.71
N LYS A 269 -15.93 6.84 -22.35
CA LYS A 269 -17.38 6.69 -22.18
C LYS A 269 -17.84 6.77 -20.73
N LYS A 270 -16.90 7.03 -19.77
CA LYS A 270 -17.21 7.04 -18.32
C LYS A 270 -17.96 5.79 -17.86
N ALA A 271 -17.60 4.64 -18.41
CA ALA A 271 -18.18 3.34 -18.10
C ALA A 271 -17.56 2.68 -16.84
N LEU A 272 -16.57 3.33 -16.19
CA LEU A 272 -15.86 2.81 -14.99
C LEU A 272 -16.08 3.74 -13.81
#